data_a9cd3303e8b030acdee6bed10728b7b3
#
_entry.id   a9cd3303e8b030acdee6bed10728b7b3
#
_cell.length_a   1.000
_cell.length_b   1.000
_cell.length_c   1.000
_cell.angle_alpha   90.00
_cell.angle_beta   90.00
_cell.angle_gamma   90.00
#
_symmetry.space_group_name_H-M   'P 1'
#
loop_
_entity.id
_entity.type
_entity.pdbx_description
1 polymer ?
#
loop_
_entity_poly.entity_id
_entity_poly.type
_entity_poly.pdbx_seq_one_letter_code
_entity_poly.pdbx_strand_id
1 'polypeptide(L)'
;MGMLDGRVAVCTGSGRGVGAEVAKLMAANGAKVVVNDPGVGGGGEGSGDQTPAQQIVDEIKQAGGQAVANYGSVTKFDDCLAMVQQARDTFGGLHIVFNPAGILRDKMFHNMFPEDWQAVIDVHLNGHFNVNRAAINLFREQGYGRIIMVSSTSGLLGNLGQCNYGAAKLGIVALARIVALENASKGITCNVICPSADTRMTRSVPTPKDPTAAALREERLRRSRADAIAPLCVYLASEQAKDVNGQVFHQRAGELSVYGHMRPLRMVHRNGGWTPETIAEVGMPSLSIAFTALDGGRSVHPGLPME
;
A
#
# COMPACT_ATOMS: atom_id res chain seq x y z
N MET A 1 5.95 20.92 -18.56
CA MET A 1 4.86 20.82 -17.60
C MET A 1 4.83 19.40 -17.07
N GLY A 2 4.94 19.24 -15.76
CA GLY A 2 4.90 17.93 -15.11
C GLY A 2 3.47 17.38 -15.02
N MET A 3 3.34 16.06 -14.84
CA MET A 3 2.02 15.40 -14.74
C MET A 3 1.19 15.86 -13.54
N LEU A 4 1.83 16.45 -12.51
CA LEU A 4 1.23 16.85 -11.24
C LEU A 4 1.34 18.36 -10.97
N ASP A 5 1.59 19.17 -12.00
CA ASP A 5 1.70 20.63 -11.84
C ASP A 5 0.48 21.21 -11.13
N GLY A 6 0.73 22.03 -10.10
CA GLY A 6 -0.29 22.66 -9.28
C GLY A 6 -0.98 21.73 -8.26
N ARG A 7 -0.64 20.45 -8.21
CA ARG A 7 -1.20 19.50 -7.23
C ARG A 7 -0.42 19.53 -5.91
N VAL A 8 -1.11 19.19 -4.84
CA VAL A 8 -0.52 19.04 -3.49
C VAL A 8 -0.73 17.62 -3.02
N ALA A 9 0.34 16.99 -2.56
CA ALA A 9 0.33 15.61 -2.09
C ALA A 9 0.71 15.51 -0.61
N VAL A 10 0.05 14.61 0.11
CA VAL A 10 0.51 14.07 1.39
C VAL A 10 1.02 12.65 1.15
N CYS A 11 2.26 12.37 1.55
CA CYS A 11 2.91 11.07 1.43
C CYS A 11 3.31 10.59 2.82
N THR A 12 2.65 9.56 3.36
CA THR A 12 2.95 9.01 4.70
C THR A 12 4.12 8.02 4.65
N GLY A 13 4.87 7.85 5.75
CA GLY A 13 6.01 6.91 5.77
C GLY A 13 7.02 7.18 4.66
N SER A 14 7.21 8.43 4.28
CA SER A 14 7.99 8.83 3.09
C SER A 14 9.38 9.36 3.40
N GLY A 15 9.88 9.13 4.61
CA GLY A 15 11.28 9.42 4.95
C GLY A 15 12.28 8.41 4.37
N ARG A 16 11.82 7.26 3.85
CA ARG A 16 12.69 6.18 3.33
C ARG A 16 11.98 5.31 2.30
N GLY A 17 12.76 4.52 1.55
CA GLY A 17 12.29 3.45 0.67
C GLY A 17 11.32 3.91 -0.41
N VAL A 18 10.28 3.12 -0.68
CA VAL A 18 9.29 3.43 -1.73
C VAL A 18 8.61 4.78 -1.48
N GLY A 19 8.28 5.09 -0.22
CA GLY A 19 7.65 6.37 0.13
C GLY A 19 8.49 7.58 -0.28
N ALA A 20 9.79 7.55 0.01
CA ALA A 20 10.74 8.60 -0.34
C ALA A 20 10.87 8.77 -1.87
N GLU A 21 11.03 7.67 -2.61
CA GLU A 21 11.18 7.73 -4.07
C GLU A 21 9.91 8.26 -4.76
N VAL A 22 8.74 7.86 -4.26
CA VAL A 22 7.46 8.39 -4.77
C VAL A 22 7.32 9.88 -4.47
N ALA A 23 7.62 10.32 -3.24
CA ALA A 23 7.57 11.73 -2.87
C ALA A 23 8.50 12.60 -3.74
N LYS A 24 9.72 12.13 -3.97
CA LYS A 24 10.71 12.81 -4.86
C LYS A 24 10.20 12.88 -6.29
N LEU A 25 9.68 11.77 -6.85
CA LEU A 25 9.20 11.76 -8.22
C LEU A 25 7.89 12.58 -8.39
N MET A 26 7.01 12.60 -7.40
CA MET A 26 5.83 13.49 -7.41
C MET A 26 6.26 14.96 -7.45
N ALA A 27 7.25 15.34 -6.62
CA ALA A 27 7.80 16.70 -6.61
C ALA A 27 8.47 17.06 -7.96
N ALA A 28 9.25 16.15 -8.53
CA ALA A 28 9.87 16.33 -9.84
C ALA A 28 8.85 16.48 -10.98
N ASN A 29 7.62 15.97 -10.78
CA ASN A 29 6.48 16.14 -11.70
C ASN A 29 5.58 17.34 -11.34
N GLY A 30 6.05 18.27 -10.50
CA GLY A 30 5.39 19.55 -10.23
C GLY A 30 4.46 19.54 -9.01
N ALA A 31 4.32 18.42 -8.27
CA ALA A 31 3.56 18.42 -7.03
C ALA A 31 4.31 19.15 -5.90
N LYS A 32 3.53 19.80 -5.01
CA LYS A 32 4.01 20.25 -3.70
C LYS A 32 3.74 19.13 -2.69
N VAL A 33 4.74 18.74 -1.90
CA VAL A 33 4.67 17.49 -1.12
C VAL A 33 4.81 17.73 0.38
N VAL A 34 3.87 17.22 1.16
CA VAL A 34 4.05 16.99 2.60
C VAL A 34 4.65 15.60 2.77
N VAL A 35 5.91 15.55 3.19
CA VAL A 35 6.65 14.32 3.48
C VAL A 35 6.43 13.97 4.94
N ASN A 36 5.61 12.95 5.20
CA ASN A 36 5.34 12.51 6.56
C ASN A 36 6.16 11.26 6.90
N ASP A 37 6.87 11.31 8.01
CA ASP A 37 7.52 10.16 8.64
C ASP A 37 7.78 10.47 10.13
N PRO A 38 7.22 9.71 11.08
CA PRO A 38 7.51 9.89 12.51
C PRO A 38 8.92 9.44 12.88
N GLY A 39 9.68 8.81 11.96
CA GLY A 39 11.06 8.40 12.18
C GLY A 39 11.26 7.23 13.14
N VAL A 40 10.24 6.38 13.30
CA VAL A 40 10.33 5.18 14.14
C VAL A 40 11.07 4.03 13.44
N GLY A 41 11.47 3.00 14.19
CA GLY A 41 12.08 1.78 13.69
C GLY A 41 11.14 0.95 12.81
N GLY A 42 11.68 -0.11 12.18
CA GLY A 42 10.94 -1.00 11.28
C GLY A 42 9.82 -1.79 11.95
N GLY A 43 9.89 -2.02 13.26
CA GLY A 43 8.85 -2.62 14.09
C GLY A 43 7.96 -1.61 14.81
N GLY A 44 8.13 -0.31 14.55
CA GLY A 44 7.39 0.77 15.21
C GLY A 44 8.01 1.21 16.54
N GLU A 45 9.24 0.80 16.82
CA GLU A 45 9.98 1.16 18.04
C GLU A 45 10.69 2.52 17.94
N GLY A 46 11.00 3.10 19.10
CA GLY A 46 11.76 4.36 19.23
C GLY A 46 10.89 5.58 19.47
N SER A 47 11.54 6.66 19.85
CA SER A 47 10.90 7.94 20.21
C SER A 47 10.58 8.85 19.02
N GLY A 48 10.89 8.39 17.80
CA GLY A 48 10.82 9.19 16.59
C GLY A 48 12.13 9.95 16.31
N ASP A 49 12.48 9.98 15.02
CA ASP A 49 13.63 10.72 14.49
C ASP A 49 13.13 11.57 13.31
N GLN A 50 13.19 12.89 13.45
CA GLN A 50 12.70 13.81 12.41
C GLN A 50 13.60 13.85 11.18
N THR A 51 14.84 13.36 11.29
CA THR A 51 15.85 13.40 10.24
C THR A 51 15.39 12.77 8.91
N PRO A 52 14.75 11.59 8.88
CA PRO A 52 14.37 10.97 7.60
C PRO A 52 13.42 11.81 6.75
N ALA A 53 12.36 12.36 7.35
CA ALA A 53 11.43 13.21 6.63
C ALA A 53 12.10 14.50 6.16
N GLN A 54 12.91 15.12 7.03
CA GLN A 54 13.64 16.35 6.70
C GLN A 54 14.65 16.14 5.57
N GLN A 55 15.40 15.04 5.57
CA GLN A 55 16.34 14.70 4.50
C GLN A 55 15.65 14.66 3.12
N ILE A 56 14.50 14.01 3.02
CA ILE A 56 13.76 13.94 1.76
C ILE A 56 13.22 15.31 1.34
N VAL A 57 12.79 16.13 2.29
CA VAL A 57 12.40 17.52 2.02
C VAL A 57 13.57 18.32 1.46
N ASP A 58 14.76 18.17 2.04
CA ASP A 58 15.96 18.88 1.59
C ASP A 58 16.41 18.40 0.20
N GLU A 59 16.37 17.09 -0.08
CA GLU A 59 16.63 16.53 -1.41
C GLU A 59 15.66 17.10 -2.46
N ILE A 60 14.35 17.14 -2.15
CA ILE A 60 13.33 17.69 -3.03
C ILE A 60 13.59 19.18 -3.31
N LYS A 61 13.91 19.95 -2.29
CA LYS A 61 14.21 21.39 -2.43
C LYS A 61 15.48 21.64 -3.23
N GLN A 62 16.54 20.86 -3.00
CA GLN A 62 17.79 20.93 -3.78
C GLN A 62 17.58 20.63 -5.26
N ALA A 63 16.62 19.73 -5.57
CA ALA A 63 16.20 19.43 -6.94
C ALA A 63 15.23 20.48 -7.55
N GLY A 64 14.93 21.58 -6.84
CA GLY A 64 14.04 22.65 -7.29
C GLY A 64 12.55 22.41 -7.05
N GLY A 65 12.19 21.35 -6.34
CA GLY A 65 10.81 21.04 -5.94
C GLY A 65 10.36 21.77 -4.66
N GLN A 66 9.12 21.57 -4.27
CA GLN A 66 8.53 22.15 -3.05
C GLN A 66 8.07 21.05 -2.09
N ALA A 67 8.60 21.05 -0.88
CA ALA A 67 8.20 20.10 0.14
C ALA A 67 8.31 20.68 1.56
N VAL A 68 7.53 20.09 2.48
CA VAL A 68 7.63 20.32 3.93
C VAL A 68 7.55 19.00 4.68
N ALA A 69 8.23 18.92 5.82
CA ALA A 69 8.20 17.74 6.67
C ALA A 69 6.98 17.74 7.61
N ASN A 70 6.48 16.55 7.90
CA ASN A 70 5.49 16.27 8.91
C ASN A 70 5.91 15.03 9.72
N TYR A 71 5.71 15.06 11.03
CA TYR A 71 6.18 14.02 11.96
C TYR A 71 5.04 13.33 12.71
N GLY A 72 3.78 13.59 12.32
CA GLY A 72 2.60 13.01 12.93
C GLY A 72 2.49 11.50 12.70
N SER A 73 1.85 10.80 13.62
CA SER A 73 1.60 9.38 13.53
C SER A 73 0.28 9.10 12.80
N VAL A 74 0.29 8.21 11.81
CA VAL A 74 -0.93 7.74 11.12
C VAL A 74 -1.89 6.98 12.06
N THR A 75 -1.41 6.50 13.21
CA THR A 75 -2.24 5.82 14.20
C THR A 75 -3.12 6.77 15.02
N LYS A 76 -2.82 8.07 14.98
CA LYS A 76 -3.56 9.12 15.68
C LYS A 76 -4.37 9.95 14.70
N PHE A 77 -5.69 9.95 14.85
CA PHE A 77 -6.57 10.66 13.91
C PHE A 77 -6.32 12.18 13.92
N ASP A 78 -6.05 12.76 15.08
CA ASP A 78 -5.75 14.20 15.23
C ASP A 78 -4.45 14.58 14.50
N ASP A 79 -3.42 13.74 14.53
CA ASP A 79 -2.19 13.96 13.77
C ASP A 79 -2.48 13.93 12.25
N CYS A 80 -3.41 13.06 11.80
CA CYS A 80 -3.83 13.00 10.40
C CYS A 80 -4.62 14.25 9.98
N LEU A 81 -5.48 14.79 10.84
CA LEU A 81 -6.16 16.06 10.60
C LEU A 81 -5.16 17.22 10.51
N ALA A 82 -4.20 17.27 11.43
CA ALA A 82 -3.13 18.27 11.42
C ALA A 82 -2.27 18.19 10.15
N MET A 83 -1.99 16.98 9.65
CA MET A 83 -1.25 16.76 8.40
C MET A 83 -2.00 17.33 7.17
N VAL A 84 -3.31 17.09 7.08
CA VAL A 84 -4.16 17.66 6.03
C VAL A 84 -4.23 19.18 6.15
N GLN A 85 -4.35 19.70 7.36
CA GLN A 85 -4.37 21.14 7.60
C GLN A 85 -3.03 21.79 7.22
N GLN A 86 -1.88 21.15 7.54
CA GLN A 86 -0.57 21.63 7.12
C GLN A 86 -0.44 21.74 5.59
N ALA A 87 -0.98 20.77 4.85
CA ALA A 87 -0.98 20.83 3.38
C ALA A 87 -1.78 22.04 2.86
N ARG A 88 -2.94 22.32 3.47
CA ARG A 88 -3.78 23.46 3.13
C ARG A 88 -3.11 24.80 3.45
N ASP A 89 -2.55 24.92 4.64
CA ASP A 89 -1.96 26.17 5.12
C ASP A 89 -0.67 26.52 4.36
N THR A 90 0.14 25.48 4.04
CA THR A 90 1.44 25.70 3.39
C THR A 90 1.30 25.86 1.88
N PHE A 91 0.41 25.06 1.24
CA PHE A 91 0.36 24.93 -0.21
C PHE A 91 -0.98 25.31 -0.84
N GLY A 92 -1.98 25.69 -0.02
CA GLY A 92 -3.29 26.16 -0.47
C GLY A 92 -4.30 25.04 -0.75
N GLY A 93 -4.01 23.77 -0.48
CA GLY A 93 -4.95 22.66 -0.70
C GLY A 93 -4.35 21.29 -0.51
N LEU A 94 -5.12 20.24 -0.81
CA LEU A 94 -4.67 18.85 -0.88
C LEU A 94 -5.40 18.14 -2.03
N HIS A 95 -4.69 17.38 -2.84
CA HIS A 95 -5.22 16.73 -4.04
C HIS A 95 -4.90 15.24 -4.11
N ILE A 96 -3.80 14.82 -3.46
CA ILE A 96 -3.25 13.47 -3.55
C ILE A 96 -2.92 12.97 -2.15
N VAL A 97 -3.33 11.74 -1.84
CA VAL A 97 -2.89 11.00 -0.65
C VAL A 97 -2.22 9.71 -1.09
N PHE A 98 -0.95 9.54 -0.71
CA PHE A 98 -0.18 8.31 -0.89
C PHE A 98 0.19 7.72 0.46
N ASN A 99 -0.21 6.46 0.72
CA ASN A 99 -0.17 5.83 2.04
C ASN A 99 0.81 4.64 2.13
N PRO A 100 2.13 4.80 2.07
CA PRO A 100 3.09 3.71 2.25
C PRO A 100 3.50 3.45 3.71
N ALA A 101 3.02 4.23 4.70
CA ALA A 101 3.37 4.02 6.11
C ALA A 101 3.13 2.58 6.56
N GLY A 102 4.11 1.99 7.25
CA GLY A 102 4.00 0.60 7.66
C GLY A 102 5.15 0.12 8.52
N ILE A 103 4.88 -0.96 9.27
CA ILE A 103 5.83 -1.67 10.14
C ILE A 103 5.70 -3.18 9.92
N LEU A 104 6.68 -3.96 10.39
CA LEU A 104 6.62 -5.43 10.43
C LEU A 104 6.84 -5.92 11.86
N ARG A 105 5.99 -6.87 12.27
CA ARG A 105 6.13 -7.69 13.49
C ARG A 105 5.76 -9.12 13.16
N ASP A 106 6.62 -9.73 12.33
CA ASP A 106 6.39 -11.06 11.76
C ASP A 106 6.62 -12.15 12.81
N LYS A 107 5.64 -13.01 13.01
CA LYS A 107 5.70 -14.23 13.84
C LYS A 107 4.73 -15.26 13.29
N MET A 108 5.11 -16.55 13.41
CA MET A 108 4.17 -17.63 13.13
C MET A 108 2.93 -17.48 14.00
N PHE A 109 1.74 -17.79 13.47
CA PHE A 109 0.46 -17.53 14.12
C PHE A 109 0.39 -18.01 15.59
N HIS A 110 0.90 -19.21 15.87
CA HIS A 110 0.89 -19.79 17.22
C HIS A 110 1.84 -19.08 18.21
N ASN A 111 2.74 -18.23 17.72
CA ASN A 111 3.70 -17.45 18.51
C ASN A 111 3.44 -15.93 18.47
N MET A 112 2.38 -15.50 17.79
CA MET A 112 2.07 -14.08 17.64
C MET A 112 1.37 -13.57 18.91
N PHE A 113 1.89 -12.52 19.51
CA PHE A 113 1.26 -11.85 20.64
C PHE A 113 0.21 -10.83 20.18
N PRO A 114 -0.83 -10.56 21.01
CA PRO A 114 -1.84 -9.55 20.71
C PRO A 114 -1.26 -8.17 20.41
N GLU A 115 -0.16 -7.78 21.04
CA GLU A 115 0.51 -6.49 20.86
C GLU A 115 1.18 -6.39 19.49
N ASP A 116 1.73 -7.50 18.96
CA ASP A 116 2.30 -7.55 17.61
C ASP A 116 1.21 -7.46 16.54
N TRP A 117 0.06 -8.10 16.81
CA TRP A 117 -1.11 -8.00 15.96
C TRP A 117 -1.63 -6.55 15.94
N GLN A 118 -1.93 -6.00 17.11
CA GLN A 118 -2.57 -4.68 17.21
C GLN A 118 -1.70 -3.57 16.61
N ALA A 119 -0.39 -3.57 16.89
CA ALA A 119 0.51 -2.55 16.37
C ALA A 119 0.54 -2.54 14.82
N VAL A 120 0.49 -3.71 14.18
CA VAL A 120 0.47 -3.82 12.71
C VAL A 120 -0.88 -3.36 12.16
N ILE A 121 -2.00 -3.76 12.78
CA ILE A 121 -3.34 -3.31 12.39
C ILE A 121 -3.45 -1.78 12.52
N ASP A 122 -2.95 -1.21 13.62
CA ASP A 122 -3.06 0.23 13.88
C ASP A 122 -2.30 1.07 12.86
N VAL A 123 -1.08 0.67 12.52
CA VAL A 123 -0.29 1.44 11.54
C VAL A 123 -0.82 1.23 10.11
N HIS A 124 -1.10 -0.01 9.72
CA HIS A 124 -1.48 -0.31 8.34
C HIS A 124 -2.95 -0.02 8.09
N LEU A 125 -3.88 -0.73 8.73
CA LEU A 125 -5.30 -0.64 8.40
C LEU A 125 -5.92 0.65 8.95
N ASN A 126 -5.78 0.86 10.26
CA ASN A 126 -6.32 2.07 10.90
C ASN A 126 -5.61 3.33 10.39
N GLY A 127 -4.30 3.28 10.14
CA GLY A 127 -3.55 4.39 9.56
C GLY A 127 -4.03 4.79 8.17
N HIS A 128 -4.30 3.82 7.29
CA HIS A 128 -4.90 4.11 5.97
C HIS A 128 -6.30 4.72 6.13
N PHE A 129 -7.13 4.18 7.03
CA PHE A 129 -8.44 4.76 7.33
C PHE A 129 -8.29 6.21 7.82
N ASN A 130 -7.47 6.46 8.82
CA ASN A 130 -7.32 7.77 9.46
C ASN A 130 -6.91 8.86 8.46
N VAL A 131 -5.86 8.63 7.68
CA VAL A 131 -5.35 9.63 6.73
C VAL A 131 -6.38 9.92 5.64
N ASN A 132 -6.99 8.88 5.07
CA ASN A 132 -7.98 9.08 4.01
C ASN A 132 -9.29 9.68 4.56
N ARG A 133 -9.70 9.32 5.78
CA ARG A 133 -10.87 9.91 6.44
C ARG A 133 -10.66 11.41 6.74
N ALA A 134 -9.44 11.81 7.11
CA ALA A 134 -9.09 13.20 7.30
C ALA A 134 -9.16 14.01 6.00
N ALA A 135 -8.81 13.42 4.86
CA ALA A 135 -8.73 14.10 3.56
C ALA A 135 -10.06 14.08 2.76
N ILE A 136 -10.91 13.05 2.96
CA ILE A 136 -11.99 12.74 2.01
C ILE A 136 -13.04 13.86 1.88
N ASN A 137 -13.37 14.56 2.96
CA ASN A 137 -14.35 15.63 2.89
C ASN A 137 -13.84 16.80 2.02
N LEU A 138 -12.58 17.17 2.18
CA LEU A 138 -11.94 18.18 1.34
C LEU A 138 -11.95 17.75 -0.15
N PHE A 139 -11.64 16.49 -0.44
CA PHE A 139 -11.70 15.98 -1.81
C PHE A 139 -13.11 16.02 -2.40
N ARG A 140 -14.13 15.71 -1.60
CA ARG A 140 -15.55 15.79 -2.01
C ARG A 140 -16.01 17.22 -2.27
N GLU A 141 -15.58 18.19 -1.45
CA GLU A 141 -15.88 19.61 -1.60
C GLU A 141 -15.27 20.18 -2.88
N GLN A 142 -14.03 19.81 -3.18
CA GLN A 142 -13.33 20.33 -4.37
C GLN A 142 -13.63 19.52 -5.66
N GLY A 143 -14.34 18.40 -5.57
CA GLY A 143 -14.67 17.54 -6.74
C GLY A 143 -13.44 16.86 -7.35
N TYR A 144 -12.37 16.65 -6.58
CA TYR A 144 -11.12 16.05 -7.04
C TYR A 144 -10.38 15.39 -5.88
N GLY A 145 -9.89 14.18 -6.11
CA GLY A 145 -9.00 13.47 -5.18
C GLY A 145 -8.34 12.28 -5.85
N ARG A 146 -7.10 12.02 -5.48
CA ARG A 146 -6.33 10.82 -5.90
C ARG A 146 -5.80 10.14 -4.65
N ILE A 147 -6.29 8.94 -4.39
CA ILE A 147 -5.90 8.13 -3.25
C ILE A 147 -5.16 6.90 -3.76
N ILE A 148 -3.94 6.70 -3.26
CA ILE A 148 -3.11 5.54 -3.58
C ILE A 148 -2.77 4.85 -2.28
N MET A 149 -3.40 3.70 -2.03
CA MET A 149 -3.16 2.87 -0.86
C MET A 149 -2.11 1.80 -1.16
N VAL A 150 -1.33 1.43 -0.16
CA VAL A 150 -0.27 0.43 -0.34
C VAL A 150 -0.63 -0.87 0.37
N SER A 151 -0.91 -1.89 -0.41
CA SER A 151 -1.12 -3.27 0.03
C SER A 151 0.15 -4.12 -0.17
N SER A 152 0.00 -5.42 -0.27
CA SER A 152 1.08 -6.39 -0.48
C SER A 152 0.53 -7.68 -1.07
N THR A 153 1.37 -8.38 -1.82
CA THR A 153 1.08 -9.78 -2.21
C THR A 153 0.87 -10.70 -1.01
N SER A 154 1.46 -10.37 0.16
CA SER A 154 1.17 -11.08 1.41
C SER A 154 -0.29 -10.98 1.85
N GLY A 155 -0.99 -9.88 1.55
CA GLY A 155 -2.42 -9.75 1.79
C GLY A 155 -3.27 -10.47 0.75
N LEU A 156 -2.82 -10.52 -0.51
CA LEU A 156 -3.58 -11.11 -1.61
C LEU A 156 -3.45 -12.64 -1.68
N LEU A 157 -2.25 -13.16 -1.37
CA LEU A 157 -1.87 -14.56 -1.57
C LEU A 157 -1.46 -15.27 -0.28
N GLY A 158 -1.25 -14.52 0.79
CA GLY A 158 -0.71 -15.03 2.05
C GLY A 158 0.83 -15.13 2.06
N ASN A 159 1.40 -15.07 3.25
CA ASN A 159 2.81 -15.33 3.51
C ASN A 159 3.01 -15.84 4.93
N LEU A 160 3.87 -16.83 5.11
CA LEU A 160 4.15 -17.44 6.42
C LEU A 160 4.67 -16.39 7.41
N GLY A 161 4.17 -16.43 8.64
CA GLY A 161 4.58 -15.53 9.72
C GLY A 161 3.95 -14.14 9.67
N GLN A 162 3.06 -13.87 8.71
CA GLN A 162 2.51 -12.53 8.45
C GLN A 162 0.98 -12.46 8.58
N CYS A 163 0.38 -13.16 9.53
CA CYS A 163 -1.07 -13.16 9.65
C CYS A 163 -1.62 -11.76 10.03
N ASN A 164 -0.94 -10.98 10.88
CA ASN A 164 -1.27 -9.59 11.18
C ASN A 164 -1.12 -8.68 9.94
N TYR A 165 0.03 -8.76 9.29
CA TYR A 165 0.34 -7.95 8.11
C TYR A 165 -0.55 -8.32 6.93
N GLY A 166 -0.74 -9.62 6.65
CA GLY A 166 -1.61 -10.11 5.58
C GLY A 166 -3.06 -9.66 5.77
N ALA A 167 -3.59 -9.79 7.00
CA ALA A 167 -4.94 -9.33 7.33
C ALA A 167 -5.10 -7.82 7.12
N ALA A 168 -4.15 -7.01 7.60
CA ALA A 168 -4.17 -5.56 7.41
C ALA A 168 -4.10 -5.20 5.92
N LYS A 169 -3.21 -5.85 5.15
CA LYS A 169 -3.00 -5.55 3.73
C LYS A 169 -4.18 -5.96 2.85
N LEU A 170 -4.87 -7.06 3.16
CA LEU A 170 -6.12 -7.41 2.47
C LEU A 170 -7.26 -6.47 2.89
N GLY A 171 -7.33 -6.08 4.17
CA GLY A 171 -8.29 -5.08 4.66
C GLY A 171 -8.16 -3.74 3.94
N ILE A 172 -6.93 -3.30 3.61
CA ILE A 172 -6.68 -2.09 2.80
C ILE A 172 -7.29 -2.22 1.40
N VAL A 173 -7.23 -3.39 0.76
CA VAL A 173 -7.84 -3.60 -0.56
C VAL A 173 -9.36 -3.44 -0.49
N ALA A 174 -9.99 -4.00 0.55
CA ALA A 174 -11.43 -3.85 0.78
C ALA A 174 -11.80 -2.38 1.05
N LEU A 175 -11.03 -1.70 1.93
CA LEU A 175 -11.23 -0.27 2.23
C LEU A 175 -11.12 0.58 0.97
N ALA A 176 -10.07 0.40 0.18
CA ALA A 176 -9.85 1.17 -1.05
C ALA A 176 -11.00 0.99 -2.05
N ARG A 177 -11.50 -0.24 -2.19
CA ARG A 177 -12.63 -0.53 -3.08
C ARG A 177 -13.91 0.18 -2.64
N ILE A 178 -14.22 0.17 -1.34
CA ILE A 178 -15.40 0.86 -0.79
C ILE A 178 -15.26 2.36 -0.97
N VAL A 179 -14.10 2.94 -0.64
CA VAL A 179 -13.83 4.37 -0.85
C VAL A 179 -13.98 4.76 -2.32
N ALA A 180 -13.50 3.93 -3.25
CA ALA A 180 -13.66 4.15 -4.68
C ALA A 180 -15.13 4.14 -5.10
N LEU A 181 -15.92 3.16 -4.64
CA LEU A 181 -17.35 3.04 -4.96
C LEU A 181 -18.15 4.24 -4.43
N GLU A 182 -17.92 4.66 -3.20
CA GLU A 182 -18.65 5.75 -2.55
C GLU A 182 -18.34 7.13 -3.12
N ASN A 183 -17.18 7.30 -3.78
CA ASN A 183 -16.68 8.60 -4.16
C ASN A 183 -16.42 8.78 -5.68
N ALA A 184 -16.68 7.78 -6.50
CA ALA A 184 -16.49 7.85 -7.95
C ALA A 184 -17.23 9.04 -8.58
N SER A 185 -18.48 9.28 -8.19
CA SER A 185 -19.30 10.40 -8.68
C SER A 185 -18.81 11.78 -8.24
N LYS A 186 -17.80 11.84 -7.37
CA LYS A 186 -17.20 13.08 -6.84
C LYS A 186 -15.84 13.38 -7.48
N GLY A 187 -15.47 12.71 -8.56
CA GLY A 187 -14.17 12.92 -9.22
C GLY A 187 -12.97 12.38 -8.41
N ILE A 188 -13.21 11.48 -7.46
CA ILE A 188 -12.18 10.90 -6.59
C ILE A 188 -11.90 9.48 -7.05
N THR A 189 -10.62 9.15 -7.24
CA THR A 189 -10.17 7.78 -7.48
C THR A 189 -9.42 7.24 -6.26
N CYS A 190 -9.58 5.95 -6.00
CA CYS A 190 -8.85 5.23 -4.96
C CYS A 190 -8.35 3.91 -5.53
N ASN A 191 -7.02 3.78 -5.64
CA ASN A 191 -6.38 2.59 -6.18
C ASN A 191 -5.36 2.02 -5.19
N VAL A 192 -5.01 0.77 -5.38
CA VAL A 192 -4.08 0.04 -4.52
C VAL A 192 -2.85 -0.36 -5.33
N ILE A 193 -1.67 -0.18 -4.74
CA ILE A 193 -0.44 -0.77 -5.25
C ILE A 193 0.07 -1.84 -4.28
N CYS A 194 0.65 -2.91 -4.83
CA CYS A 194 1.36 -3.96 -4.12
C CYS A 194 2.81 -3.94 -4.59
N PRO A 195 3.69 -3.12 -4.00
CA PRO A 195 5.06 -2.99 -4.46
C PRO A 195 5.91 -4.17 -4.05
N SER A 196 6.81 -4.63 -4.93
CA SER A 196 7.92 -5.51 -4.60
C SER A 196 9.22 -4.75 -4.84
N ALA A 197 9.85 -4.26 -3.78
CA ALA A 197 11.04 -3.42 -3.85
C ALA A 197 12.07 -3.77 -2.77
N ASP A 198 13.35 -3.52 -3.07
CA ASP A 198 14.41 -3.57 -2.07
C ASP A 198 14.30 -2.38 -1.14
N THR A 199 13.97 -2.65 0.11
CA THR A 199 13.80 -1.66 1.16
C THR A 199 14.35 -2.20 2.48
N ARG A 200 14.53 -1.35 3.46
CA ARG A 200 14.86 -1.78 4.83
C ARG A 200 13.89 -2.86 5.34
N MET A 201 12.60 -2.72 5.04
CA MET A 201 11.55 -3.67 5.42
C MET A 201 11.75 -5.06 4.77
N THR A 202 12.04 -5.12 3.48
CA THR A 202 12.30 -6.40 2.80
C THR A 202 13.62 -7.04 3.22
N ARG A 203 14.61 -6.22 3.59
CA ARG A 203 15.91 -6.71 4.10
C ARG A 203 15.85 -7.19 5.55
N SER A 204 14.86 -6.80 6.36
CA SER A 204 14.65 -7.32 7.71
C SER A 204 14.12 -8.77 7.74
N VAL A 205 13.56 -9.26 6.64
CA VAL A 205 13.12 -10.67 6.52
C VAL A 205 14.36 -11.59 6.52
N PRO A 206 14.39 -12.67 7.31
CA PRO A 206 15.53 -13.57 7.39
C PRO A 206 15.97 -14.11 6.02
N THR A 207 17.28 -14.14 5.81
CA THR A 207 17.86 -14.73 4.61
C THR A 207 17.67 -16.27 4.61
N PRO A 208 17.28 -16.89 3.49
CA PRO A 208 17.21 -18.34 3.39
C PRO A 208 18.51 -19.01 3.81
N LYS A 209 18.43 -20.16 4.49
CA LYS A 209 19.61 -20.93 4.90
C LYS A 209 20.31 -21.63 3.72
N ASP A 210 19.55 -21.98 2.69
CA ASP A 210 20.10 -22.54 1.45
C ASP A 210 20.87 -21.47 0.68
N PRO A 211 22.17 -21.71 0.33
CA PRO A 211 23.01 -20.71 -0.34
C PRO A 211 22.47 -20.29 -1.72
N THR A 212 21.89 -21.23 -2.47
CA THR A 212 21.32 -20.95 -3.80
C THR A 212 20.09 -20.04 -3.68
N ALA A 213 19.18 -20.34 -2.75
CA ALA A 213 18.02 -19.51 -2.47
C ALA A 213 18.41 -18.12 -1.92
N ALA A 214 19.48 -18.06 -1.12
CA ALA A 214 20.01 -16.78 -0.60
C ALA A 214 20.57 -15.92 -1.73
N ALA A 215 21.38 -16.48 -2.63
CA ALA A 215 21.94 -15.77 -3.79
C ALA A 215 20.83 -15.28 -4.74
N LEU A 216 19.84 -16.14 -5.03
CA LEU A 216 18.70 -15.75 -5.85
C LEU A 216 17.86 -14.62 -5.21
N ARG A 217 17.69 -14.65 -3.88
CA ARG A 217 17.01 -13.57 -3.16
C ARG A 217 17.78 -12.25 -3.30
N GLU A 218 19.08 -12.25 -3.09
CA GLU A 218 19.90 -11.03 -3.19
C GLU A 218 19.87 -10.46 -4.61
N GLU A 219 19.96 -11.30 -5.63
CA GLU A 219 19.84 -10.86 -7.03
C GLU A 219 18.47 -10.24 -7.32
N ARG A 220 17.38 -10.83 -6.81
CA ARG A 220 16.03 -10.25 -6.94
C ARG A 220 15.92 -8.90 -6.24
N LEU A 221 16.45 -8.76 -5.03
CA LEU A 221 16.44 -7.50 -4.31
C LEU A 221 17.20 -6.43 -5.08
N ARG A 222 18.41 -6.73 -5.55
CA ARG A 222 19.24 -5.80 -6.32
C ARG A 222 18.54 -5.26 -7.56
N ARG A 223 17.72 -6.06 -8.23
CA ARG A 223 16.94 -5.65 -9.42
C ARG A 223 15.63 -4.94 -9.06
N SER A 224 15.11 -5.11 -7.85
CA SER A 224 13.83 -4.54 -7.42
C SER A 224 14.05 -3.20 -6.72
N ARG A 225 14.52 -2.20 -7.43
CA ARG A 225 14.79 -0.86 -6.87
C ARG A 225 13.50 -0.17 -6.43
N ALA A 226 13.56 0.60 -5.34
CA ALA A 226 12.39 1.31 -4.79
C ALA A 226 11.86 2.41 -5.73
N ASP A 227 12.75 3.08 -6.47
CA ASP A 227 12.41 4.11 -7.45
C ASP A 227 11.59 3.57 -8.64
N ALA A 228 11.73 2.28 -8.98
CA ALA A 228 10.94 1.65 -10.04
C ALA A 228 9.42 1.64 -9.75
N ILE A 229 9.02 1.81 -8.48
CA ILE A 229 7.60 1.86 -8.09
C ILE A 229 6.99 3.25 -8.32
N ALA A 230 7.79 4.30 -8.27
CA ALA A 230 7.33 5.68 -8.28
C ALA A 230 6.58 6.09 -9.58
N PRO A 231 6.94 5.65 -10.80
CA PRO A 231 6.22 6.03 -12.01
C PRO A 231 4.74 5.66 -12.01
N LEU A 232 4.38 4.46 -11.54
CA LEU A 232 2.97 4.06 -11.42
C LEU A 232 2.22 4.98 -10.45
N CYS A 233 2.83 5.32 -9.32
CA CYS A 233 2.20 6.19 -8.32
C CYS A 233 1.97 7.60 -8.87
N VAL A 234 2.91 8.16 -9.63
CA VAL A 234 2.76 9.47 -10.29
C VAL A 234 1.65 9.42 -11.34
N TYR A 235 1.60 8.37 -12.15
CA TYR A 235 0.52 8.18 -13.12
C TYR A 235 -0.86 8.11 -12.43
N LEU A 236 -1.01 7.27 -11.40
CA LEU A 236 -2.27 7.13 -10.65
C LEU A 236 -2.69 8.41 -9.92
N ALA A 237 -1.73 9.27 -9.57
CA ALA A 237 -1.96 10.58 -8.96
C ALA A 237 -2.38 11.66 -9.97
N SER A 238 -2.23 11.42 -11.27
CA SER A 238 -2.43 12.40 -12.33
C SER A 238 -3.89 12.47 -12.81
N GLU A 239 -4.17 13.47 -13.64
CA GLU A 239 -5.44 13.60 -14.35
C GLU A 239 -5.62 12.52 -15.44
N GLN A 240 -4.51 11.99 -15.98
CA GLN A 240 -4.55 10.93 -17.00
C GLN A 240 -5.12 9.61 -16.46
N ALA A 241 -5.09 9.41 -15.13
CA ALA A 241 -5.66 8.23 -14.47
C ALA A 241 -7.09 8.44 -13.94
N LYS A 242 -7.82 9.45 -14.40
CA LYS A 242 -9.18 9.78 -13.91
C LYS A 242 -10.18 8.61 -14.03
N ASP A 243 -9.99 7.75 -15.02
CA ASP A 243 -10.85 6.59 -15.29
C ASP A 243 -10.31 5.29 -14.67
N VAL A 244 -9.15 5.36 -13.98
CA VAL A 244 -8.56 4.22 -13.24
C VAL A 244 -9.01 4.31 -11.79
N ASN A 245 -9.98 3.48 -11.40
CA ASN A 245 -10.55 3.54 -10.07
C ASN A 245 -10.85 2.14 -9.50
N GLY A 246 -10.57 1.95 -8.22
CA GLY A 246 -10.82 0.71 -7.50
C GLY A 246 -9.92 -0.46 -7.93
N GLN A 247 -8.81 -0.23 -8.60
CA GLN A 247 -7.92 -1.26 -9.13
C GLN A 247 -6.81 -1.61 -8.14
N VAL A 248 -6.28 -2.83 -8.28
CA VAL A 248 -5.15 -3.34 -7.49
C VAL A 248 -4.02 -3.70 -8.45
N PHE A 249 -2.92 -2.99 -8.33
CA PHE A 249 -1.74 -3.19 -9.17
C PHE A 249 -0.60 -3.83 -8.38
N HIS A 250 0.12 -4.74 -9.01
CA HIS A 250 1.43 -5.18 -8.51
C HIS A 250 2.52 -4.64 -9.42
N GLN A 251 3.58 -4.13 -8.82
CA GLN A 251 4.75 -3.64 -9.55
C GLN A 251 6.04 -4.16 -8.91
N ARG A 252 6.93 -4.66 -9.75
CA ARG A 252 8.28 -5.10 -9.40
C ARG A 252 9.22 -4.78 -10.54
N ALA A 253 10.22 -3.95 -10.31
CA ALA A 253 11.14 -3.51 -11.37
C ALA A 253 10.36 -3.04 -12.63
N GLY A 254 10.61 -3.62 -13.79
CA GLY A 254 9.89 -3.35 -15.04
C GLY A 254 8.56 -4.10 -15.22
N GLU A 255 8.15 -4.92 -14.24
CA GLU A 255 6.92 -5.70 -14.32
C GLU A 255 5.74 -4.92 -13.73
N LEU A 256 4.65 -4.84 -14.46
CA LEU A 256 3.39 -4.24 -14.02
C LEU A 256 2.25 -5.21 -14.30
N SER A 257 1.46 -5.52 -13.28
CA SER A 257 0.29 -6.38 -13.40
C SER A 257 -0.90 -5.84 -12.63
N VAL A 258 -2.11 -6.24 -13.01
CA VAL A 258 -3.36 -5.96 -12.32
C VAL A 258 -3.91 -7.24 -11.70
N TYR A 259 -4.37 -7.15 -10.45
CA TYR A 259 -5.07 -8.24 -9.78
C TYR A 259 -6.58 -8.13 -9.98
N GLY A 260 -7.20 -9.26 -10.31
CA GLY A 260 -8.66 -9.35 -10.34
C GLY A 260 -9.26 -9.26 -8.93
N HIS A 261 -10.44 -8.64 -8.84
CA HIS A 261 -11.22 -8.71 -7.61
C HIS A 261 -11.82 -10.11 -7.42
N MET A 262 -12.01 -10.50 -6.15
CA MET A 262 -12.69 -11.77 -5.84
C MET A 262 -14.09 -11.80 -6.46
N ARG A 263 -14.37 -12.88 -7.17
CA ARG A 263 -15.66 -13.21 -7.80
C ARG A 263 -15.99 -14.65 -7.50
N PRO A 264 -17.30 -15.04 -7.41
CA PRO A 264 -17.66 -16.43 -7.39
C PRO A 264 -17.12 -17.14 -8.64
N LEU A 265 -16.35 -18.20 -8.46
CA LEU A 265 -15.83 -19.02 -9.56
C LEU A 265 -16.85 -20.06 -10.02
N ARG A 266 -17.66 -20.56 -9.10
CA ARG A 266 -18.67 -21.58 -9.35
C ARG A 266 -19.79 -21.48 -8.32
N MET A 267 -21.01 -21.84 -8.73
CA MET A 267 -22.19 -21.90 -7.87
C MET A 267 -22.93 -23.21 -8.16
N VAL A 268 -23.49 -23.80 -7.12
CA VAL A 268 -24.44 -24.93 -7.21
C VAL A 268 -25.69 -24.59 -6.42
N HIS A 269 -26.83 -25.02 -6.93
CA HIS A 269 -28.13 -24.78 -6.31
C HIS A 269 -28.84 -26.11 -6.04
N ARG A 270 -29.61 -26.18 -4.96
CA ARG A 270 -30.48 -27.33 -4.60
C ARG A 270 -31.82 -26.82 -4.13
N ASN A 271 -32.87 -27.31 -4.80
CA ASN A 271 -34.24 -27.06 -4.36
C ASN A 271 -34.48 -27.76 -2.99
N GLY A 272 -35.12 -27.06 -2.05
CA GLY A 272 -35.36 -27.56 -0.70
C GLY A 272 -34.20 -27.36 0.29
N GLY A 273 -33.09 -26.73 -0.17
CA GLY A 273 -31.92 -26.41 0.69
C GLY A 273 -30.94 -27.59 0.82
N TRP A 274 -29.92 -27.36 1.63
CA TRP A 274 -28.80 -28.27 1.86
C TRP A 274 -28.86 -28.87 3.27
N THR A 275 -28.51 -30.15 3.41
CA THR A 275 -28.14 -30.77 4.69
C THR A 275 -26.65 -31.04 4.71
N PRO A 276 -26.00 -31.28 5.87
CA PRO A 276 -24.59 -31.65 5.93
C PRO A 276 -24.25 -32.84 5.01
N GLU A 277 -25.10 -33.84 4.95
CA GLU A 277 -24.93 -35.03 4.13
C GLU A 277 -24.96 -34.69 2.64
N THR A 278 -25.94 -33.90 2.21
CA THR A 278 -26.08 -33.54 0.80
C THR A 278 -25.01 -32.52 0.36
N ILE A 279 -24.45 -31.71 1.29
CA ILE A 279 -23.25 -30.90 1.03
C ILE A 279 -22.06 -31.84 0.77
N ALA A 280 -21.85 -32.87 1.58
CA ALA A 280 -20.76 -33.82 1.42
C ALA A 280 -20.88 -34.64 0.12
N GLU A 281 -22.08 -35.12 -0.19
CA GLU A 281 -22.32 -36.03 -1.33
C GLU A 281 -22.34 -35.30 -2.70
N VAL A 282 -22.88 -34.08 -2.74
CA VAL A 282 -23.13 -33.36 -4.00
C VAL A 282 -22.48 -31.97 -4.02
N GLY A 283 -22.65 -31.18 -2.96
CA GLY A 283 -22.21 -29.78 -2.92
C GLY A 283 -20.70 -29.64 -3.04
N MET A 284 -19.93 -30.30 -2.16
CA MET A 284 -18.46 -30.24 -2.16
C MET A 284 -17.83 -30.86 -3.39
N PRO A 285 -18.20 -32.07 -3.85
CA PRO A 285 -17.69 -32.60 -5.11
C PRO A 285 -17.91 -31.69 -6.31
N SER A 286 -19.09 -31.05 -6.37
CA SER A 286 -19.39 -30.08 -7.44
C SER A 286 -18.57 -28.79 -7.39
N LEU A 287 -18.20 -28.29 -6.21
CA LEU A 287 -17.42 -27.06 -6.02
C LEU A 287 -15.91 -27.31 -6.06
N SER A 288 -15.44 -28.50 -5.67
CA SER A 288 -14.00 -28.79 -5.49
C SER A 288 -13.16 -28.61 -6.74
N ILE A 289 -13.75 -28.75 -7.92
CA ILE A 289 -13.06 -28.52 -9.21
C ILE A 289 -12.64 -27.05 -9.40
N ALA A 290 -13.21 -26.13 -8.61
CA ALA A 290 -12.88 -24.70 -8.62
C ALA A 290 -12.05 -24.28 -7.39
N PHE A 291 -11.59 -25.24 -6.56
CA PHE A 291 -10.76 -24.91 -5.40
C PHE A 291 -9.40 -24.39 -5.87
N THR A 292 -8.98 -23.29 -5.26
CA THR A 292 -7.65 -22.75 -5.45
C THR A 292 -6.66 -23.48 -4.55
N ALA A 293 -5.50 -23.85 -5.06
CA ALA A 293 -4.44 -24.42 -4.25
C ALA A 293 -4.00 -23.46 -3.14
N LEU A 294 -3.52 -24.00 -2.02
CA LEU A 294 -2.95 -23.21 -0.94
C LEU A 294 -1.52 -22.79 -1.30
N ASP A 295 -1.42 -21.85 -2.23
CA ASP A 295 -0.15 -21.32 -2.73
C ASP A 295 0.26 -20.06 -1.96
N GLY A 296 1.58 -19.89 -1.77
CA GLY A 296 2.12 -18.62 -1.28
C GLY A 296 2.52 -17.69 -2.43
N GLY A 297 2.77 -16.41 -2.13
CA GLY A 297 3.11 -15.42 -3.15
C GLY A 297 4.29 -15.76 -4.07
N ARG A 298 5.18 -16.67 -3.65
CA ARG A 298 6.32 -17.12 -4.44
C ARG A 298 5.94 -18.07 -5.57
N SER A 299 4.90 -18.87 -5.41
CA SER A 299 4.42 -19.81 -6.43
C SER A 299 3.57 -19.13 -7.50
N VAL A 300 2.84 -18.09 -7.12
CA VAL A 300 1.97 -17.33 -8.03
C VAL A 300 2.75 -16.31 -8.87
N HIS A 301 3.85 -15.78 -8.32
CA HIS A 301 4.80 -14.93 -9.04
C HIS A 301 6.17 -15.63 -9.08
N PRO A 302 6.32 -16.73 -9.81
CA PRO A 302 7.63 -17.25 -10.12
C PRO A 302 8.33 -16.12 -10.87
N GLY A 303 9.45 -15.62 -10.35
CA GLY A 303 10.18 -14.60 -11.08
C GLY A 303 10.29 -14.98 -12.54
N LEU A 304 9.90 -14.10 -13.46
CA LEU A 304 10.23 -14.30 -14.86
C LEU A 304 11.73 -14.53 -14.96
N PRO A 305 12.20 -15.43 -15.85
CA PRO A 305 13.60 -15.51 -16.18
C PRO A 305 14.01 -14.09 -16.55
N MET A 306 14.90 -13.52 -15.76
CA MET A 306 15.37 -12.18 -16.04
C MET A 306 16.43 -12.33 -17.10
N GLU A 307 16.11 -11.90 -18.32
CA GLU A 307 17.07 -11.72 -19.40
C GLU A 307 18.21 -10.79 -19.00
#